data_ea1e99c5b88f4c6cb9da00c1f00df806
#
_entry.id   ea1e99c5b88f4c6cb9da00c1f00df806
#
_cell.length_a   1.000
_cell.length_b   1.000
_cell.length_c   1.000
_cell.angle_alpha   90.00
_cell.angle_beta   90.00
_cell.angle_gamma   90.00
#
_symmetry.space_group_name_H-M   'P 1'
#
loop_
_entity.id
_entity.type
_entity.pdbx_description
1 polymer ?
#
loop_
_entity_poly.entity_id
_entity_poly.type
_entity_poly.pdbx_seq_one_letter_code
_entity_poly.pdbx_strand_id
1 'polypeptide(L)'
;STRFIRFGGLGMKPIVAANWKMNFTIDESLNLIDEIIKRSPSVGAEIIFFPNYISLQSVKQKLVDTVYMVGSQNMHHDESGAFTGEVSASMLSILDLDYVIIGHSERRQYFNESDDQVNQKIKRALDVNIKPVVCIGETIDERKSGKTTEVLNRQLIKAFYEIDVLSADKIIVAYEPVWAIGTGVSADENQVLEAHALIKQTLTSIFSENIPILYGGSVNASNAFELINLNNVDGFLIGGASLKSESFCQIIENVTVGNN
;
A
#
# COMPACT_ATOMS: atom_id res chain seq x y z
N SER A 1 -17.61 22.96 -16.82
CA SER A 1 -16.65 22.04 -16.25
C SER A 1 -15.60 22.83 -15.48
N THR A 2 -15.78 22.95 -14.17
CA THR A 2 -14.88 23.65 -13.28
C THR A 2 -13.83 22.63 -12.83
N ARG A 3 -12.63 22.73 -13.40
CA ARG A 3 -11.45 21.99 -12.93
C ARG A 3 -11.11 22.54 -11.54
N PHE A 4 -11.32 21.75 -10.50
CA PHE A 4 -10.75 22.00 -9.19
C PHE A 4 -9.28 21.61 -9.23
N ILE A 5 -8.41 22.59 -9.48
CA ILE A 5 -6.99 22.48 -9.20
C ILE A 5 -6.84 22.45 -7.68
N ARG A 6 -6.28 21.39 -7.11
CA ARG A 6 -5.84 21.37 -5.71
C ARG A 6 -4.84 22.54 -5.55
N PHE A 7 -5.28 23.65 -4.96
CA PHE A 7 -4.36 24.71 -4.55
C PHE A 7 -3.45 24.18 -3.47
N GLY A 8 -2.13 24.22 -3.73
CA GLY A 8 -1.08 23.77 -2.84
C GLY A 8 -1.09 24.49 -1.48
N GLY A 9 -1.74 23.84 -0.52
CA GLY A 9 -1.25 23.85 0.86
C GLY A 9 -0.07 22.89 0.91
N LEU A 10 0.78 22.92 1.95
CA LEU A 10 1.84 21.94 2.22
C LEU A 10 1.25 20.51 2.26
N GLY A 11 0.88 20.00 1.10
CA GLY A 11 0.20 18.74 0.89
C GLY A 11 1.18 17.61 1.00
N MET A 12 0.79 16.55 1.67
CA MET A 12 1.49 15.29 1.74
C MET A 12 1.89 14.83 0.31
N LYS A 13 3.16 14.43 0.14
CA LYS A 13 3.62 13.87 -1.13
C LYS A 13 2.80 12.62 -1.47
N PRO A 14 2.43 12.41 -2.74
CA PRO A 14 1.78 11.16 -3.14
C PRO A 14 2.69 9.96 -2.84
N ILE A 15 2.09 8.86 -2.42
CA ILE A 15 2.80 7.62 -2.11
C ILE A 15 2.67 6.66 -3.29
N VAL A 16 3.79 6.18 -3.81
CA VAL A 16 3.83 5.19 -4.89
C VAL A 16 4.54 3.94 -4.39
N ALA A 17 3.75 2.94 -4.01
CA ALA A 17 4.21 1.71 -3.41
C ALA A 17 4.21 0.56 -4.43
N ALA A 18 5.34 -0.10 -4.61
CA ALA A 18 5.56 -1.21 -5.54
C ALA A 18 5.49 -2.55 -4.80
N ASN A 19 4.38 -3.24 -4.89
CA ASN A 19 4.26 -4.62 -4.42
C ASN A 19 4.70 -5.59 -5.51
N TRP A 20 5.91 -6.12 -5.40
CA TRP A 20 6.45 -7.07 -6.39
C TRP A 20 5.89 -8.48 -6.26
N LYS A 21 5.15 -8.74 -5.18
CA LYS A 21 4.55 -10.06 -4.93
C LYS A 21 5.61 -11.17 -4.98
N MET A 22 5.26 -12.36 -5.47
CA MET A 22 6.17 -13.49 -5.61
C MET A 22 6.88 -13.43 -6.97
N ASN A 23 7.64 -12.37 -7.21
CA ASN A 23 8.44 -12.18 -8.43
C ASN A 23 9.87 -11.84 -8.05
N PHE A 24 10.77 -12.10 -8.97
CA PHE A 24 12.19 -11.78 -8.95
C PHE A 24 13.05 -12.60 -7.97
N THR A 25 14.19 -13.01 -8.46
CA THR A 25 15.35 -13.40 -7.70
C THR A 25 16.04 -12.18 -7.11
N ILE A 26 17.07 -12.38 -6.30
CA ILE A 26 17.87 -11.27 -5.74
C ILE A 26 18.47 -10.41 -6.86
N ASP A 27 19.12 -11.04 -7.84
CA ASP A 27 19.78 -10.33 -8.93
C ASP A 27 18.79 -9.57 -9.81
N GLU A 28 17.63 -10.15 -10.14
CA GLU A 28 16.57 -9.48 -10.87
C GLU A 28 16.01 -8.29 -10.10
N SER A 29 15.84 -8.41 -8.77
CA SER A 29 15.42 -7.32 -7.90
C SER A 29 16.41 -6.15 -7.92
N LEU A 30 17.70 -6.43 -7.79
CA LEU A 30 18.76 -5.42 -7.81
C LEU A 30 18.88 -4.77 -9.19
N ASN A 31 18.75 -5.53 -10.27
CA ASN A 31 18.75 -4.99 -11.63
C ASN A 31 17.59 -4.03 -11.88
N LEU A 32 16.38 -4.39 -11.42
CA LEU A 32 15.22 -3.52 -11.54
C LEU A 32 15.41 -2.21 -10.77
N ILE A 33 15.97 -2.27 -9.55
CA ILE A 33 16.32 -1.07 -8.76
C ILE A 33 17.32 -0.19 -9.52
N ASP A 34 18.37 -0.78 -10.10
CA ASP A 34 19.36 -0.01 -10.88
C ASP A 34 18.74 0.68 -12.10
N GLU A 35 17.83 0.01 -12.78
CA GLU A 35 17.09 0.61 -13.90
C GLU A 35 16.21 1.77 -13.44
N ILE A 36 15.50 1.63 -12.32
CA ILE A 36 14.65 2.69 -11.76
C ILE A 36 15.50 3.89 -11.33
N ILE A 37 16.61 3.68 -10.63
CA ILE A 37 17.54 4.75 -10.21
C ILE A 37 18.09 5.50 -11.42
N LYS A 38 18.49 4.79 -12.49
CA LYS A 38 18.99 5.40 -13.73
C LYS A 38 17.97 6.30 -14.43
N ARG A 39 16.69 5.96 -14.32
CA ARG A 39 15.60 6.79 -14.87
C ARG A 39 15.33 8.01 -14.00
N SER A 40 15.85 8.04 -12.77
CA SER A 40 15.73 9.15 -11.82
C SER A 40 14.30 9.68 -11.69
N PRO A 41 13.35 8.83 -11.32
CA PRO A 41 11.99 9.28 -11.13
C PRO A 41 11.93 10.40 -10.08
N SER A 42 11.02 11.33 -10.27
CA SER A 42 10.88 12.55 -9.51
C SER A 42 10.85 12.31 -7.99
N VAL A 43 11.58 13.13 -7.25
CA VAL A 43 11.53 13.22 -5.78
C VAL A 43 10.21 13.82 -5.24
N GLY A 44 9.26 14.14 -6.12
CA GLY A 44 7.94 14.67 -5.77
C GLY A 44 6.99 13.65 -5.15
N ALA A 45 7.34 12.37 -5.08
CA ALA A 45 6.57 11.30 -4.46
C ALA A 45 7.39 10.55 -3.41
N GLU A 46 6.71 9.91 -2.46
CA GLU A 46 7.29 8.90 -1.58
C GLU A 46 7.22 7.55 -2.30
N ILE A 47 8.36 6.90 -2.53
CA ILE A 47 8.45 5.65 -3.30
C ILE A 47 8.87 4.53 -2.37
N ILE A 48 8.06 3.45 -2.33
CA ILE A 48 8.27 2.31 -1.43
C ILE A 48 8.35 1.03 -2.27
N PHE A 49 9.38 0.22 -2.04
CA PHE A 49 9.51 -1.09 -2.65
C PHE A 49 9.20 -2.20 -1.65
N PHE A 50 8.38 -3.16 -2.07
CA PHE A 50 8.05 -4.36 -1.30
C PHE A 50 8.53 -5.60 -2.05
N PRO A 51 9.83 -5.96 -1.94
CA PRO A 51 10.37 -7.18 -2.51
C PRO A 51 9.94 -8.41 -1.71
N ASN A 52 10.13 -9.61 -2.25
CA ASN A 52 9.98 -10.85 -1.50
C ASN A 52 11.04 -10.98 -0.39
N TYR A 53 10.82 -11.88 0.57
CA TYR A 53 11.71 -12.02 1.73
C TYR A 53 13.17 -12.28 1.39
N ILE A 54 13.46 -13.10 0.36
CA ILE A 54 14.85 -13.45 0.02
C ILE A 54 15.63 -12.26 -0.56
N SER A 55 14.95 -11.30 -1.16
CA SER A 55 15.57 -10.10 -1.76
C SER A 55 15.60 -8.91 -0.81
N LEU A 56 14.86 -8.97 0.31
CA LEU A 56 14.56 -7.83 1.18
C LEU A 56 15.83 -7.16 1.72
N GLN A 57 16.76 -7.93 2.27
CA GLN A 57 18.02 -7.41 2.82
C GLN A 57 18.88 -6.77 1.74
N SER A 58 19.02 -7.42 0.58
CA SER A 58 19.85 -6.93 -0.52
C SER A 58 19.29 -5.64 -1.12
N VAL A 59 17.95 -5.54 -1.28
CA VAL A 59 17.29 -4.34 -1.75
C VAL A 59 17.43 -3.20 -0.73
N LYS A 60 17.25 -3.47 0.59
CA LYS A 60 17.44 -2.44 1.62
C LYS A 60 18.88 -1.91 1.62
N GLN A 61 19.88 -2.78 1.54
CA GLN A 61 21.29 -2.36 1.46
C GLN A 61 21.59 -1.52 0.21
N LYS A 62 21.00 -1.88 -0.92
CA LYS A 62 21.16 -1.15 -2.19
C LYS A 62 20.59 0.27 -2.12
N LEU A 63 19.56 0.50 -1.31
CA LEU A 63 18.82 1.76 -1.24
C LEU A 63 19.21 2.64 -0.03
N VAL A 64 20.18 2.24 0.78
CA VAL A 64 20.51 2.88 2.07
C VAL A 64 20.81 4.38 1.95
N ASP A 65 21.47 4.80 0.88
CA ASP A 65 21.84 6.21 0.63
C ASP A 65 20.90 6.90 -0.38
N THR A 66 19.68 6.40 -0.52
CA THR A 66 18.69 6.96 -1.44
C THR A 66 17.46 7.49 -0.70
N VAL A 67 16.58 8.15 -1.43
CA VAL A 67 15.28 8.62 -0.92
C VAL A 67 14.19 7.55 -0.96
N TYR A 68 14.51 6.37 -1.46
CA TYR A 68 13.57 5.26 -1.60
C TYR A 68 13.43 4.48 -0.31
N MET A 69 12.22 4.01 -0.04
CA MET A 69 11.88 3.24 1.15
C MET A 69 11.68 1.77 0.81
N VAL A 70 11.84 0.91 1.80
CA VAL A 70 11.70 -0.54 1.64
C VAL A 70 10.78 -1.09 2.71
N GLY A 71 9.88 -1.96 2.31
CA GLY A 71 8.98 -2.67 3.22
C GLY A 71 8.90 -4.17 2.92
N SER A 72 8.37 -4.92 3.88
CA SER A 72 8.06 -6.33 3.75
C SER A 72 6.65 -6.54 3.19
N GLN A 73 6.44 -7.59 2.40
CA GLN A 73 5.12 -7.95 1.85
C GLN A 73 4.17 -8.57 2.88
N ASN A 74 4.68 -9.00 4.01
CA ASN A 74 3.95 -9.63 5.11
C ASN A 74 4.84 -9.74 6.36
N MET A 75 4.24 -10.11 7.49
CA MET A 75 4.91 -10.55 8.71
C MET A 75 3.98 -11.44 9.53
N HIS A 76 4.53 -12.26 10.43
CA HIS A 76 3.75 -13.00 11.41
C HIS A 76 3.38 -12.12 12.61
N HIS A 77 2.28 -12.43 13.26
CA HIS A 77 1.82 -11.67 14.44
C HIS A 77 2.47 -12.11 15.77
N ASP A 78 3.02 -13.34 15.83
CA ASP A 78 3.79 -13.78 16.98
C ASP A 78 5.26 -13.37 16.84
N GLU A 79 5.91 -13.15 17.98
CA GLU A 79 7.31 -12.73 18.02
C GLU A 79 8.27 -13.86 17.66
N SER A 80 7.95 -15.07 18.09
CA SER A 80 8.71 -16.29 17.81
C SER A 80 7.83 -17.52 18.07
N GLY A 81 8.25 -18.70 17.62
CA GLY A 81 7.53 -19.93 17.93
C GLY A 81 7.58 -21.00 16.84
N ALA A 82 6.69 -21.98 16.97
CA ALA A 82 6.57 -23.13 16.06
C ALA A 82 5.75 -22.75 14.80
N PHE A 83 6.25 -21.80 14.03
CA PHE A 83 5.63 -21.25 12.82
C PHE A 83 6.57 -21.41 11.63
N THR A 84 6.81 -22.63 11.22
CA THR A 84 7.78 -22.96 10.16
C THR A 84 7.50 -22.17 8.88
N GLY A 85 8.49 -21.40 8.43
CA GLY A 85 8.43 -20.57 7.22
C GLY A 85 7.97 -19.13 7.44
N GLU A 86 7.51 -18.76 8.64
CA GLU A 86 7.09 -17.40 8.96
C GLU A 86 8.26 -16.49 9.38
N VAL A 87 8.07 -15.19 9.19
CA VAL A 87 9.02 -14.14 9.57
C VAL A 87 8.32 -13.18 10.51
N SER A 88 8.90 -12.96 11.70
CA SER A 88 8.33 -12.10 12.72
C SER A 88 8.68 -10.62 12.55
N ALA A 89 7.96 -9.73 13.25
CA ALA A 89 8.26 -8.31 13.28
C ALA A 89 9.66 -8.02 13.81
N SER A 90 10.10 -8.73 14.86
CA SER A 90 11.44 -8.59 15.44
C SER A 90 12.55 -9.00 14.46
N MET A 91 12.34 -10.03 13.65
CA MET A 91 13.28 -10.39 12.57
C MET A 91 13.37 -9.29 11.51
N LEU A 92 12.25 -8.69 11.14
CA LEU A 92 12.20 -7.62 10.14
C LEU A 92 12.82 -6.30 10.67
N SER A 93 12.67 -6.00 11.95
CA SER A 93 13.21 -4.78 12.56
C SER A 93 14.74 -4.69 12.47
N ILE A 94 15.44 -5.84 12.44
CA ILE A 94 16.90 -5.89 12.28
C ILE A 94 17.34 -5.31 10.92
N LEU A 95 16.46 -5.38 9.91
CA LEU A 95 16.74 -4.85 8.57
C LEU A 95 16.44 -3.34 8.46
N ASP A 96 15.97 -2.70 9.54
CA ASP A 96 15.60 -1.27 9.53
C ASP A 96 14.62 -0.94 8.40
N LEU A 97 13.55 -1.73 8.29
CA LEU A 97 12.51 -1.54 7.27
C LEU A 97 11.59 -0.39 7.63
N ASP A 98 11.14 0.30 6.61
CA ASP A 98 10.24 1.45 6.75
C ASP A 98 8.77 1.01 6.88
N TYR A 99 8.36 -0.02 6.13
CA TYR A 99 6.97 -0.43 5.97
C TYR A 99 6.76 -1.95 5.99
N VAL A 100 5.50 -2.35 6.19
CA VAL A 100 5.02 -3.73 5.96
C VAL A 100 3.60 -3.73 5.41
N ILE A 101 3.34 -4.52 4.37
CA ILE A 101 1.98 -4.78 3.89
C ILE A 101 1.31 -5.78 4.83
N ILE A 102 0.10 -5.47 5.27
CA ILE A 102 -0.69 -6.32 6.16
C ILE A 102 -2.11 -6.49 5.59
N GLY A 103 -2.59 -7.72 5.55
CA GLY A 103 -3.96 -8.02 5.13
C GLY A 103 -4.20 -7.90 3.63
N HIS A 104 -3.16 -8.01 2.78
CA HIS A 104 -3.32 -8.00 1.33
C HIS A 104 -4.38 -9.00 0.89
N SER A 105 -5.17 -8.64 -0.13
CA SER A 105 -6.29 -9.46 -0.61
C SER A 105 -5.90 -10.90 -0.95
N GLU A 106 -4.73 -11.12 -1.55
CA GLU A 106 -4.22 -12.46 -1.85
C GLU A 106 -4.00 -13.28 -0.57
N ARG A 107 -3.56 -12.67 0.52
CA ARG A 107 -3.39 -13.37 1.80
C ARG A 107 -4.72 -13.72 2.44
N ARG A 108 -5.69 -12.82 2.36
CA ARG A 108 -7.06 -13.10 2.83
C ARG A 108 -7.69 -14.25 2.02
N GLN A 109 -7.52 -14.24 0.71
CA GLN A 109 -8.13 -15.19 -0.20
C GLN A 109 -7.44 -16.55 -0.21
N TYR A 110 -6.10 -16.59 -0.29
CA TYR A 110 -5.36 -17.85 -0.49
C TYR A 110 -4.79 -18.43 0.79
N PHE A 111 -4.59 -17.60 1.83
CA PHE A 111 -3.99 -18.02 3.10
C PHE A 111 -4.93 -17.84 4.29
N ASN A 112 -6.21 -17.53 4.04
CA ASN A 112 -7.25 -17.35 5.06
C ASN A 112 -6.88 -16.34 6.15
N GLU A 113 -6.15 -15.28 5.81
CA GLU A 113 -5.78 -14.24 6.76
C GLU A 113 -7.02 -13.49 7.24
N SER A 114 -7.32 -13.60 8.53
CA SER A 114 -8.52 -13.01 9.15
C SER A 114 -8.31 -11.55 9.56
N ASP A 115 -9.42 -10.83 9.78
CA ASP A 115 -9.36 -9.46 10.31
C ASP A 115 -8.68 -9.39 11.69
N ASP A 116 -8.83 -10.43 12.52
CA ASP A 116 -8.20 -10.50 13.83
C ASP A 116 -6.68 -10.69 13.72
N GLN A 117 -6.21 -11.51 12.78
CA GLN A 117 -4.78 -11.63 12.48
C GLN A 117 -4.20 -10.33 11.91
N VAL A 118 -4.95 -9.62 11.08
CA VAL A 118 -4.55 -8.29 10.58
C VAL A 118 -4.35 -7.32 11.73
N ASN A 119 -5.29 -7.25 12.68
CA ASN A 119 -5.16 -6.42 13.89
C ASN A 119 -3.91 -6.76 14.70
N GLN A 120 -3.67 -8.06 14.97
CA GLN A 120 -2.50 -8.53 15.71
C GLN A 120 -1.19 -8.13 15.01
N LYS A 121 -1.13 -8.27 13.67
CA LYS A 121 0.03 -7.85 12.88
C LYS A 121 0.27 -6.35 12.93
N ILE A 122 -0.80 -5.54 12.88
CA ILE A 122 -0.69 -4.07 13.01
C ILE A 122 -0.06 -3.72 14.36
N LYS A 123 -0.56 -4.28 15.46
CA LYS A 123 0.00 -4.06 16.79
C LYS A 123 1.50 -4.39 16.83
N ARG A 124 1.89 -5.54 16.30
CA ARG A 124 3.31 -5.95 16.25
C ARG A 124 4.19 -5.08 15.36
N ALA A 125 3.68 -4.63 14.22
CA ALA A 125 4.43 -3.71 13.36
C ALA A 125 4.72 -2.39 14.09
N LEU A 126 3.70 -1.83 14.75
CA LEU A 126 3.82 -0.58 15.52
C LEU A 126 4.77 -0.73 16.71
N ASP A 127 4.76 -1.88 17.42
CA ASP A 127 5.66 -2.17 18.54
C ASP A 127 7.15 -2.08 18.17
N VAL A 128 7.49 -2.43 16.91
CA VAL A 128 8.87 -2.39 16.39
C VAL A 128 9.14 -1.20 15.46
N ASN A 129 8.24 -0.21 15.43
CA ASN A 129 8.31 0.99 14.59
C ASN A 129 8.37 0.74 13.08
N ILE A 130 7.80 -0.35 12.58
CA ILE A 130 7.56 -0.58 11.16
C ILE A 130 6.16 -0.09 10.83
N LYS A 131 6.02 0.78 9.83
CA LYS A 131 4.74 1.39 9.46
C LYS A 131 3.87 0.39 8.68
N PRO A 132 2.65 0.05 9.16
CA PRO A 132 1.77 -0.85 8.42
C PRO A 132 1.06 -0.15 7.25
N VAL A 133 1.08 -0.81 6.09
CA VAL A 133 0.18 -0.55 4.95
C VAL A 133 -0.94 -1.58 5.01
N VAL A 134 -2.08 -1.17 5.54
CA VAL A 134 -3.21 -2.04 5.84
C VAL A 134 -4.13 -2.15 4.64
N CYS A 135 -4.22 -3.34 4.05
CA CYS A 135 -5.07 -3.61 2.89
C CYS A 135 -6.48 -4.02 3.31
N ILE A 136 -7.44 -3.38 2.68
CA ILE A 136 -8.87 -3.66 2.81
C ILE A 136 -9.53 -3.67 1.43
N GLY A 137 -10.63 -4.39 1.30
CA GLY A 137 -11.37 -4.42 0.04
C GLY A 137 -12.42 -5.51 0.04
N GLU A 138 -13.47 -5.27 -0.73
CA GLU A 138 -14.56 -6.22 -0.94
C GLU A 138 -14.33 -7.09 -2.17
N THR A 139 -14.88 -8.29 -2.12
CA THR A 139 -14.96 -9.20 -3.26
C THR A 139 -16.04 -8.76 -4.26
N ILE A 140 -16.01 -9.33 -5.47
CA ILE A 140 -17.05 -9.02 -6.48
C ILE A 140 -18.45 -9.45 -6.02
N ASP A 141 -18.57 -10.53 -5.29
CA ASP A 141 -19.86 -11.02 -4.79
C ASP A 141 -20.40 -10.12 -3.68
N GLU A 142 -19.56 -9.64 -2.78
CA GLU A 142 -19.92 -8.66 -1.76
C GLU A 142 -20.38 -7.34 -2.39
N ARG A 143 -19.66 -6.87 -3.43
CA ARG A 143 -20.05 -5.66 -4.16
C ARG A 143 -21.38 -5.82 -4.87
N LYS A 144 -21.58 -6.91 -5.63
CA LYS A 144 -22.85 -7.19 -6.32
C LYS A 144 -24.02 -7.33 -5.36
N SER A 145 -23.77 -7.80 -4.14
CA SER A 145 -24.76 -7.94 -3.08
C SER A 145 -25.00 -6.61 -2.29
N GLY A 146 -24.38 -5.51 -2.70
CA GLY A 146 -24.52 -4.20 -2.02
C GLY A 146 -23.85 -4.12 -0.65
N LYS A 147 -22.90 -5.01 -0.35
CA LYS A 147 -22.23 -5.12 0.96
C LYS A 147 -20.92 -4.35 1.09
N THR A 148 -20.53 -3.56 0.09
CA THR A 148 -19.26 -2.81 0.09
C THR A 148 -19.08 -2.02 1.38
N THR A 149 -20.06 -1.22 1.78
CA THR A 149 -20.01 -0.41 3.01
C THR A 149 -19.84 -1.26 4.27
N GLU A 150 -20.60 -2.35 4.38
CA GLU A 150 -20.52 -3.25 5.52
C GLU A 150 -19.12 -3.90 5.64
N VAL A 151 -18.59 -4.39 4.51
CA VAL A 151 -17.29 -5.07 4.46
C VAL A 151 -16.15 -4.12 4.80
N LEU A 152 -16.09 -2.95 4.16
CA LEU A 152 -15.03 -1.98 4.40
C LEU A 152 -15.03 -1.47 5.85
N ASN A 153 -16.22 -1.15 6.39
CA ASN A 153 -16.34 -0.73 7.79
C ASN A 153 -15.92 -1.83 8.76
N ARG A 154 -16.37 -3.07 8.54
CA ARG A 154 -15.98 -4.22 9.37
C ARG A 154 -14.46 -4.41 9.37
N GLN A 155 -13.84 -4.40 8.18
CA GLN A 155 -12.39 -4.59 8.06
C GLN A 155 -11.62 -3.47 8.76
N LEU A 156 -12.03 -2.21 8.61
CA LEU A 156 -11.37 -1.06 9.27
C LEU A 156 -11.55 -1.11 10.80
N ILE A 157 -12.77 -1.31 11.29
CA ILE A 157 -13.06 -1.33 12.73
C ILE A 157 -12.29 -2.47 13.40
N LYS A 158 -12.25 -3.65 12.79
CA LYS A 158 -11.50 -4.79 13.33
C LYS A 158 -9.99 -4.59 13.22
N ALA A 159 -9.48 -4.10 12.09
CA ALA A 159 -8.06 -3.86 11.91
C ALA A 159 -7.49 -2.90 12.96
N PHE A 160 -8.26 -1.86 13.30
CA PHE A 160 -7.80 -0.81 14.22
C PHE A 160 -8.38 -0.93 15.64
N TYR A 161 -8.95 -2.07 15.98
CA TYR A 161 -9.43 -2.33 17.33
C TYR A 161 -8.27 -2.24 18.36
N GLU A 162 -8.45 -1.36 19.37
CA GLU A 162 -7.42 -1.10 20.39
C GLU A 162 -6.04 -0.64 19.84
N ILE A 163 -6.02 0.01 18.71
CA ILE A 163 -4.82 0.71 18.22
C ILE A 163 -4.83 2.12 18.81
N ASP A 164 -3.67 2.53 19.36
CA ASP A 164 -3.53 3.88 19.92
C ASP A 164 -3.71 4.94 18.82
N VAL A 165 -4.58 5.90 19.08
CA VAL A 165 -4.84 7.02 18.16
C VAL A 165 -3.59 7.84 17.83
N LEU A 166 -2.60 7.87 18.73
CA LEU A 166 -1.31 8.51 18.50
C LEU A 166 -0.45 7.81 17.45
N SER A 167 -0.83 6.62 17.02
CA SER A 167 -0.14 5.88 15.94
C SER A 167 -0.64 6.22 14.54
N ALA A 168 -1.59 7.14 14.39
CA ALA A 168 -2.21 7.48 13.11
C ALA A 168 -1.18 7.92 12.04
N ASP A 169 -0.15 8.66 12.43
CA ASP A 169 0.93 9.14 11.58
C ASP A 169 1.83 8.02 11.01
N LYS A 170 1.73 6.82 11.56
CA LYS A 170 2.49 5.62 11.14
C LYS A 170 1.69 4.69 10.25
N ILE A 171 0.40 4.95 10.04
CA ILE A 171 -0.52 4.04 9.34
C ILE A 171 -0.80 4.54 7.93
N ILE A 172 -0.83 3.61 6.98
CA ILE A 172 -1.34 3.80 5.63
C ILE A 172 -2.44 2.76 5.41
N VAL A 173 -3.52 3.12 4.74
CA VAL A 173 -4.56 2.18 4.29
C VAL A 173 -4.50 2.05 2.78
N ALA A 174 -4.62 0.84 2.26
CA ALA A 174 -4.74 0.57 0.82
C ALA A 174 -6.11 -0.05 0.52
N TYR A 175 -6.88 0.59 -0.34
CA TYR A 175 -8.13 0.04 -0.83
C TYR A 175 -7.88 -0.83 -2.06
N GLU A 176 -8.21 -2.09 -1.93
CA GLU A 176 -8.07 -3.09 -2.98
C GLU A 176 -9.47 -3.57 -3.42
N PRO A 177 -10.06 -3.01 -4.50
CA PRO A 177 -11.22 -3.65 -5.11
C PRO A 177 -10.78 -5.02 -5.65
N VAL A 178 -11.01 -6.11 -4.87
CA VAL A 178 -10.44 -7.44 -5.14
C VAL A 178 -10.78 -7.94 -6.55
N TRP A 179 -11.94 -7.56 -7.05
CA TRP A 179 -12.43 -7.86 -8.39
C TRP A 179 -11.70 -7.12 -9.52
N ALA A 180 -10.94 -6.07 -9.19
CA ALA A 180 -10.16 -5.25 -10.14
C ALA A 180 -8.65 -5.51 -10.04
N ILE A 181 -8.20 -6.50 -9.24
CA ILE A 181 -6.78 -6.82 -9.07
C ILE A 181 -6.38 -7.92 -10.06
N GLY A 182 -5.46 -7.61 -10.97
CA GLY A 182 -4.90 -8.61 -11.91
C GLY A 182 -5.87 -9.17 -12.95
N THR A 183 -7.09 -8.64 -13.02
CA THR A 183 -8.15 -9.12 -13.93
C THR A 183 -8.18 -8.35 -15.25
N GLY A 184 -7.45 -7.23 -15.35
CA GLY A 184 -7.57 -6.28 -16.45
C GLY A 184 -8.83 -5.41 -16.41
N VAL A 185 -9.72 -5.63 -15.42
CA VAL A 185 -10.87 -4.78 -15.14
C VAL A 185 -10.42 -3.68 -14.18
N SER A 186 -10.69 -2.43 -14.50
CA SER A 186 -10.46 -1.29 -13.60
C SER A 186 -11.77 -0.92 -12.91
N ALA A 187 -11.69 -0.50 -11.63
CA ALA A 187 -12.80 0.22 -11.03
C ALA A 187 -12.97 1.56 -11.78
N ASP A 188 -14.20 1.97 -12.00
CA ASP A 188 -14.45 3.31 -12.53
C ASP A 188 -14.18 4.39 -11.47
N GLU A 189 -14.00 5.63 -11.90
CA GLU A 189 -13.67 6.75 -11.01
C GLU A 189 -14.70 6.96 -9.89
N ASN A 190 -15.99 6.76 -10.18
CA ASN A 190 -17.04 6.92 -9.18
C ASN A 190 -16.95 5.84 -8.10
N GLN A 191 -16.65 4.61 -8.50
CA GLN A 191 -16.45 3.50 -7.56
C GLN A 191 -15.25 3.75 -6.64
N VAL A 192 -14.16 4.30 -7.17
CA VAL A 192 -12.99 4.68 -6.38
C VAL A 192 -13.33 5.83 -5.43
N LEU A 193 -13.98 6.89 -5.93
CA LEU A 193 -14.41 8.03 -5.12
C LEU A 193 -15.32 7.63 -3.96
N GLU A 194 -16.32 6.80 -4.21
CA GLU A 194 -17.27 6.32 -3.18
C GLU A 194 -16.57 5.51 -2.10
N ALA A 195 -15.71 4.56 -2.50
CA ALA A 195 -14.97 3.73 -1.56
C ALA A 195 -13.97 4.54 -0.73
N HIS A 196 -13.19 5.42 -1.36
CA HIS A 196 -12.21 6.27 -0.67
C HIS A 196 -12.89 7.28 0.27
N ALA A 197 -14.04 7.83 -0.11
CA ALA A 197 -14.83 8.71 0.77
C ALA A 197 -15.33 7.97 2.01
N LEU A 198 -15.85 6.76 1.85
CA LEU A 198 -16.30 5.90 2.96
C LEU A 198 -15.14 5.55 3.90
N ILE A 199 -14.02 5.11 3.34
CA ILE A 199 -12.81 4.77 4.11
C ILE A 199 -12.34 6.00 4.90
N LYS A 200 -12.28 7.16 4.26
CA LYS A 200 -11.89 8.41 4.90
C LYS A 200 -12.80 8.78 6.07
N GLN A 201 -14.10 8.68 5.88
CA GLN A 201 -15.08 8.95 6.93
C GLN A 201 -14.88 8.01 8.13
N THR A 202 -14.69 6.71 7.87
CA THR A 202 -14.51 5.72 8.94
C THR A 202 -13.18 5.93 9.67
N LEU A 203 -12.08 6.16 8.96
CA LEU A 203 -10.78 6.44 9.56
C LEU A 203 -10.80 7.71 10.42
N THR A 204 -11.46 8.78 9.96
CA THR A 204 -11.62 10.02 10.73
C THR A 204 -12.41 9.79 12.02
N SER A 205 -13.40 8.88 12.01
CA SER A 205 -14.15 8.53 13.22
C SER A 205 -13.32 7.72 14.24
N ILE A 206 -12.33 6.95 13.77
CA ILE A 206 -11.46 6.14 14.63
C ILE A 206 -10.29 6.98 15.19
N PHE A 207 -9.59 7.73 14.34
CA PHE A 207 -8.32 8.37 14.68
C PHE A 207 -8.38 9.89 14.85
N SER A 208 -9.42 10.55 14.39
CA SER A 208 -9.52 12.03 14.34
C SER A 208 -8.39 12.72 13.53
N GLU A 209 -7.59 11.94 12.80
CA GLU A 209 -6.44 12.40 12.03
C GLU A 209 -6.51 11.95 10.56
N ASN A 210 -5.63 12.53 9.75
CA ASN A 210 -5.57 12.23 8.32
C ASN A 210 -4.63 11.05 8.04
N ILE A 211 -5.20 9.85 7.89
CA ILE A 211 -4.46 8.67 7.43
C ILE A 211 -4.48 8.64 5.90
N PRO A 212 -3.31 8.44 5.23
CA PRO A 212 -3.24 8.28 3.79
C PRO A 212 -3.99 7.06 3.29
N ILE A 213 -4.69 7.21 2.16
CA ILE A 213 -5.43 6.13 1.52
C ILE A 213 -4.88 5.91 0.10
N LEU A 214 -4.29 4.74 -0.14
CA LEU A 214 -3.80 4.32 -1.44
C LEU A 214 -4.88 3.57 -2.21
N TYR A 215 -4.92 3.77 -3.51
CA TYR A 215 -5.69 2.93 -4.40
C TYR A 215 -4.83 1.72 -4.84
N GLY A 216 -5.31 0.52 -4.59
CA GLY A 216 -4.61 -0.75 -4.86
C GLY A 216 -5.23 -1.59 -5.98
N GLY A 217 -6.10 -1.03 -6.81
CA GLY A 217 -6.60 -1.68 -8.02
C GLY A 217 -5.63 -1.53 -9.20
N SER A 218 -6.13 -1.73 -10.41
CA SER A 218 -5.33 -1.62 -11.63
C SER A 218 -4.90 -0.18 -11.90
N VAL A 219 -3.59 0.08 -11.77
CA VAL A 219 -2.96 1.36 -12.10
C VAL A 219 -1.93 1.16 -13.21
N ASN A 220 -1.93 2.06 -14.17
CA ASN A 220 -0.97 2.12 -15.26
C ASN A 220 -0.67 3.59 -15.64
N ALA A 221 0.24 3.80 -16.57
CA ALA A 221 0.62 5.14 -16.99
C ALA A 221 -0.55 5.96 -17.56
N SER A 222 -1.55 5.32 -18.19
CA SER A 222 -2.65 6.05 -18.83
C SER A 222 -3.73 6.51 -17.84
N ASN A 223 -3.89 5.88 -16.67
CA ASN A 223 -4.92 6.25 -15.69
C ASN A 223 -4.38 6.84 -14.39
N ALA A 224 -3.07 6.81 -14.19
CA ALA A 224 -2.47 7.26 -12.93
C ALA A 224 -2.74 8.76 -12.65
N PHE A 225 -2.69 9.60 -13.67
CA PHE A 225 -2.94 11.04 -13.51
C PHE A 225 -4.39 11.35 -13.09
N GLU A 226 -5.37 10.72 -13.72
CA GLU A 226 -6.78 10.90 -13.40
C GLU A 226 -7.06 10.37 -11.98
N LEU A 227 -6.58 9.17 -11.66
CA LEU A 227 -6.81 8.55 -10.36
C LEU A 227 -6.19 9.33 -9.19
N ILE A 228 -4.96 9.85 -9.34
CA ILE A 228 -4.33 10.61 -8.24
C ILE A 228 -5.04 11.95 -7.95
N ASN A 229 -5.77 12.48 -8.92
CA ASN A 229 -6.55 13.70 -8.76
C ASN A 229 -7.95 13.48 -8.15
N LEU A 230 -8.34 12.23 -7.93
CA LEU A 230 -9.58 11.93 -7.21
C LEU A 230 -9.45 12.28 -5.72
N ASN A 231 -10.55 12.74 -5.13
CA ASN A 231 -10.58 13.07 -3.71
C ASN A 231 -10.26 11.82 -2.85
N ASN A 232 -9.43 12.02 -1.82
CA ASN A 232 -8.98 10.99 -0.88
C ASN A 232 -8.15 9.87 -1.50
N VAL A 233 -7.60 10.06 -2.70
CA VAL A 233 -6.57 9.17 -3.25
C VAL A 233 -5.22 9.84 -2.99
N ASP A 234 -4.46 9.28 -2.04
CA ASP A 234 -3.18 9.84 -1.61
C ASP A 234 -1.97 9.12 -2.25
N GLY A 235 -2.24 8.15 -3.11
CA GLY A 235 -1.23 7.38 -3.82
C GLY A 235 -1.73 6.02 -4.27
N PHE A 236 -0.79 5.13 -4.57
CA PHE A 236 -1.06 3.83 -5.16
C PHE A 236 -0.28 2.70 -4.50
N LEU A 237 -0.91 1.53 -4.39
CA LEU A 237 -0.24 0.25 -4.16
C LEU A 237 -0.29 -0.54 -5.47
N ILE A 238 0.86 -0.66 -6.14
CA ILE A 238 0.96 -1.12 -7.53
C ILE A 238 1.54 -2.53 -7.59
N GLY A 239 0.84 -3.46 -8.25
CA GLY A 239 1.32 -4.79 -8.55
C GLY A 239 2.06 -4.87 -9.89
N GLY A 240 1.45 -5.46 -10.90
CA GLY A 240 2.05 -5.79 -12.20
C GLY A 240 2.78 -4.64 -12.91
N ALA A 241 2.25 -3.43 -12.88
CA ALA A 241 2.89 -2.27 -13.51
C ALA A 241 4.20 -1.84 -12.81
N SER A 242 4.46 -2.30 -11.58
CA SER A 242 5.71 -2.04 -10.86
C SER A 242 6.84 -3.03 -11.20
N LEU A 243 6.55 -4.07 -11.98
CA LEU A 243 7.52 -5.11 -12.37
C LEU A 243 8.43 -4.71 -13.54
N LYS A 244 8.20 -3.53 -14.12
CA LYS A 244 9.03 -2.98 -15.21
C LYS A 244 9.40 -1.55 -14.88
N SER A 245 10.66 -1.21 -15.00
CA SER A 245 11.19 0.12 -14.71
C SER A 245 10.49 1.22 -15.49
N GLU A 246 10.23 0.98 -16.79
CA GLU A 246 9.59 1.95 -17.67
C GLU A 246 8.17 2.31 -17.22
N SER A 247 7.30 1.31 -17.04
CA SER A 247 5.91 1.55 -16.62
C SER A 247 5.82 2.15 -15.22
N PHE A 248 6.65 1.69 -14.30
CA PHE A 248 6.67 2.19 -12.93
C PHE A 248 7.14 3.65 -12.86
N CYS A 249 8.25 4.00 -13.52
CA CYS A 249 8.74 5.37 -13.57
C CYS A 249 7.74 6.31 -14.24
N GLN A 250 7.06 5.88 -15.30
CA GLN A 250 6.05 6.69 -15.96
C GLN A 250 4.82 6.96 -15.06
N ILE A 251 4.42 6.00 -14.22
CA ILE A 251 3.40 6.23 -13.19
C ILE A 251 3.88 7.28 -12.18
N ILE A 252 5.13 7.18 -11.69
CA ILE A 252 5.70 8.16 -10.76
C ILE A 252 5.71 9.57 -11.37
N GLU A 253 6.13 9.70 -12.62
CA GLU A 253 6.12 10.99 -13.33
C GLU A 253 4.70 11.57 -13.41
N ASN A 254 3.71 10.75 -13.79
CA ASN A 254 2.33 11.19 -13.95
C ASN A 254 1.67 11.64 -12.63
N VAL A 255 2.05 11.06 -11.48
CA VAL A 255 1.52 11.50 -10.18
C VAL A 255 2.21 12.76 -9.65
N THR A 256 3.37 13.11 -10.17
CA THR A 256 4.15 14.29 -9.71
C THR A 256 3.93 15.54 -10.57
N VAL A 257 3.50 15.41 -11.82
CA VAL A 257 3.25 16.53 -12.73
C VAL A 257 2.13 17.48 -12.24
N GLY A 258 1.21 17.02 -11.41
CA GLY A 258 0.14 17.83 -10.84
C GLY A 258 0.52 18.67 -9.61
N ASN A 259 1.76 18.54 -9.10
CA ASN A 259 2.22 19.18 -7.87
C ASN A 259 3.23 20.33 -8.12
N ASN A 260 3.41 20.78 -9.36
CA ASN A 260 4.25 21.94 -9.72
C ASN A 260 3.40 23.18 -10.02
#